data_0b0aa36d38db08430574aaa5d6ea6d15
#
_entry.id   0b0aa36d38db08430574aaa5d6ea6d15
#
_cell.length_a   1.000
_cell.length_b   1.000
_cell.length_c   1.000
_cell.angle_alpha   90.00
_cell.angle_beta   90.00
_cell.angle_gamma   90.00
#
_symmetry.space_group_name_H-M   'P 1'
#
loop_
_entity.id
_entity.type
_entity.pdbx_description
1 polymer ?
#
loop_
_entity_poly.entity_id
_entity_poly.type
_entity_poly.pdbx_seq_one_letter_code
_entity_poly.pdbx_strand_id
1 'polypeptide(L)'
;MLKNTSVRLQSPAAVATPGVLFSAVWGGGHGKTSRLRRDAYPDTLEGSVPRPPAKALVFEGVAAFLLAAALLDLGCSRGQAPRAAEPEVATVPVVQKDVPVVSEWIGTLDGSVNAVIRPKVEGYLLRQIYKEGQFVNARDPLFEIDPRQFKAAVDQANGVLGQADAELAKATQDVDRFTPLVAERAVSQQELDNAFAAQRNAKAAVATAKASVEQALLNLAWTKITSPIDGIVGIAKSQVGDLVNNQTVMTTVSTVDPIRVTYGISEREYLRFAARINRPNYATTRQGSVLDLVLDDGSVFPQKGQAVLVDREVDVKTGTMTIKGFFPNPGHILRPGQYAKVRAALEVKTGALLVPQKAVTELQGGFRVAVVGPDSKVEIRTVEPGEKVGSLWIIDKGLKVGESVIVAGIQFVRPGMSVKAKPAPSEDDGASRTEGR
;
A
#
# COMPACT_ATOMS: atom_id res chain seq x y z
N MET A 1 -22.90 55.22 -9.96
CA MET A 1 -21.93 55.66 -10.96
C MET A 1 -20.65 54.86 -10.79
N LEU A 2 -20.51 53.86 -11.62
CA LEU A 2 -19.39 52.92 -11.64
C LEU A 2 -18.25 53.51 -12.48
N LYS A 3 -17.03 53.51 -11.96
CA LYS A 3 -15.81 53.68 -12.76
C LYS A 3 -15.00 52.41 -12.74
N ASN A 4 -15.01 51.69 -13.86
CA ASN A 4 -14.09 50.66 -14.22
C ASN A 4 -12.68 51.22 -14.42
N THR A 5 -11.68 50.65 -13.76
CA THR A 5 -10.28 50.84 -14.10
C THR A 5 -9.68 49.51 -14.43
N SER A 6 -9.50 49.28 -15.75
CA SER A 6 -8.81 48.07 -16.27
C SER A 6 -7.30 48.29 -16.15
N VAL A 7 -6.63 47.35 -15.38
CA VAL A 7 -5.18 47.25 -15.33
C VAL A 7 -4.74 46.21 -16.37
N ARG A 8 -4.00 46.67 -17.39
CA ARG A 8 -3.29 45.86 -18.39
C ARG A 8 -2.06 45.19 -17.71
N LEU A 9 -2.02 43.89 -17.73
CA LEU A 9 -0.83 43.10 -17.42
C LEU A 9 0.05 43.02 -18.69
N GLN A 10 1.26 43.59 -18.61
CA GLN A 10 2.34 43.38 -19.56
C GLN A 10 3.09 42.09 -19.22
N SER A 11 3.27 41.23 -20.22
CA SER A 11 4.17 40.08 -20.19
C SER A 11 5.65 40.49 -20.17
N PRO A 12 6.52 39.87 -19.42
CA PRO A 12 7.96 39.99 -19.66
C PRO A 12 8.47 38.89 -20.62
N ALA A 13 9.42 39.36 -21.44
CA ALA A 13 10.09 38.68 -22.53
C ALA A 13 10.91 37.45 -22.11
N ALA A 14 11.04 36.53 -23.04
CA ALA A 14 11.88 35.34 -23.01
C ALA A 14 13.38 35.72 -22.91
N VAL A 15 14.07 35.09 -21.92
CA VAL A 15 15.53 35.09 -21.83
C VAL A 15 16.03 33.74 -22.34
N ALA A 16 16.82 33.79 -23.42
CA ALA A 16 17.51 32.68 -24.04
C ALA A 16 18.69 32.22 -23.19
N THR A 17 18.80 30.94 -22.97
CA THR A 17 19.97 30.27 -22.38
C THR A 17 20.94 29.83 -23.49
N PRO A 18 22.27 30.03 -23.32
CA PRO A 18 23.27 29.54 -24.27
C PRO A 18 23.59 28.03 -24.02
N GLY A 19 23.66 27.29 -25.13
CA GLY A 19 24.03 25.90 -25.17
C GLY A 19 25.51 25.68 -24.80
N VAL A 20 25.75 24.60 -24.04
CA VAL A 20 27.10 24.04 -23.81
C VAL A 20 27.22 22.79 -24.67
N LEU A 21 28.07 22.89 -25.69
CA LEU A 21 28.61 21.79 -26.49
C LEU A 21 29.62 21.02 -25.62
N PHE A 22 29.41 19.73 -25.42
CA PHE A 22 30.46 18.81 -25.00
C PHE A 22 30.82 17.88 -26.16
N SER A 23 32.04 18.04 -26.65
CA SER A 23 32.68 17.24 -27.66
C SER A 23 33.06 15.86 -27.08
N ALA A 24 32.71 14.81 -27.83
CA ALA A 24 33.18 13.44 -27.59
C ALA A 24 34.62 13.29 -28.09
N VAL A 25 35.52 12.85 -27.21
CA VAL A 25 36.86 12.37 -27.56
C VAL A 25 36.79 10.86 -27.65
N TRP A 26 37.16 10.38 -28.85
CA TRP A 26 37.42 8.98 -29.17
C TRP A 26 38.78 8.56 -28.57
N GLY A 27 38.79 7.42 -27.86
CA GLY A 27 40.00 6.72 -27.43
C GLY A 27 39.82 5.23 -27.67
N GLY A 28 40.50 4.71 -28.72
CA GLY A 28 40.49 3.33 -29.09
C GLY A 28 41.33 2.45 -28.15
N GLY A 29 40.94 1.20 -27.99
CA GLY A 29 41.66 0.18 -27.25
C GLY A 29 41.28 -1.20 -27.72
N HIS A 30 42.25 -1.82 -28.41
CA HIS A 30 42.25 -3.19 -28.93
C HIS A 30 42.00 -4.26 -27.87
N GLY A 31 41.33 -5.34 -28.25
CA GLY A 31 41.78 -6.56 -27.66
C GLY A 31 40.80 -7.74 -27.58
N LYS A 32 40.96 -8.66 -28.51
CA LYS A 32 40.80 -10.11 -28.36
C LYS A 32 39.37 -10.70 -28.41
N THR A 33 39.04 -11.09 -29.63
CA THR A 33 38.10 -12.16 -29.96
C THR A 33 38.62 -13.51 -29.45
N SER A 34 37.92 -14.13 -28.53
CA SER A 34 38.08 -15.57 -28.26
C SER A 34 36.96 -16.34 -28.98
N ARG A 35 37.37 -17.02 -30.08
CA ARG A 35 36.57 -18.05 -30.77
C ARG A 35 36.42 -19.24 -29.83
N LEU A 36 35.23 -19.60 -29.46
CA LEU A 36 34.90 -20.92 -28.92
C LEU A 36 34.67 -21.87 -30.12
N ARG A 37 35.52 -22.89 -30.18
CA ARG A 37 35.49 -24.02 -31.09
C ARG A 37 34.16 -24.75 -30.96
N ARG A 38 33.56 -25.03 -32.13
CA ARG A 38 32.62 -26.12 -32.33
C ARG A 38 33.48 -27.39 -32.45
N ASP A 39 33.36 -28.27 -31.48
CA ASP A 39 33.85 -29.62 -31.59
C ASP A 39 32.81 -30.44 -32.35
N ALA A 40 33.29 -30.98 -33.48
CA ALA A 40 32.62 -31.89 -34.38
C ALA A 40 32.52 -33.27 -33.71
N TYR A 41 31.36 -33.88 -33.76
CA TYR A 41 31.17 -35.33 -33.55
C TYR A 41 31.51 -36.07 -34.82
N PRO A 42 32.29 -37.17 -34.80
CA PRO A 42 32.54 -37.97 -35.96
C PRO A 42 31.42 -38.97 -36.25
N ASP A 43 30.96 -38.95 -37.52
CA ASP A 43 30.28 -40.05 -38.17
C ASP A 43 31.23 -41.25 -38.22
N THR A 44 30.66 -42.38 -38.14
CA THR A 44 30.96 -43.71 -38.68
C THR A 44 30.71 -44.82 -37.67
N LEU A 45 29.73 -45.64 -37.97
CA LEU A 45 29.85 -47.09 -37.97
C LEU A 45 28.66 -47.69 -38.73
N GLU A 46 28.81 -47.89 -40.03
CA GLU A 46 28.01 -48.82 -40.79
C GLU A 46 28.31 -50.26 -40.29
N GLY A 47 27.28 -50.91 -39.75
CA GLY A 47 27.28 -52.35 -39.45
C GLY A 47 26.31 -53.06 -40.37
N SER A 48 26.85 -53.61 -41.46
CA SER A 48 26.16 -54.46 -42.43
C SER A 48 25.70 -55.77 -41.77
N VAL A 49 24.41 -56.07 -41.80
CA VAL A 49 23.87 -57.41 -41.52
C VAL A 49 23.67 -58.17 -42.82
N PRO A 50 24.24 -59.38 -42.95
CA PRO A 50 24.16 -60.19 -44.21
C PRO A 50 22.78 -60.86 -44.33
N ARG A 51 22.21 -60.81 -45.53
CA ARG A 51 21.03 -61.60 -45.95
C ARG A 51 21.40 -63.01 -46.19
N PRO A 52 20.67 -64.04 -45.71
CA PRO A 52 20.85 -65.42 -46.19
C PRO A 52 20.09 -65.65 -47.53
N PRO A 53 20.54 -66.57 -48.34
CA PRO A 53 20.02 -66.81 -49.67
C PRO A 53 18.76 -67.69 -49.67
N ALA A 54 17.86 -67.35 -50.58
CA ALA A 54 16.72 -68.19 -50.93
C ALA A 54 17.26 -69.44 -51.76
N LYS A 55 16.85 -70.61 -51.24
CA LYS A 55 16.52 -71.77 -52.11
C LYS A 55 16.03 -72.97 -51.30
N ALA A 56 14.86 -73.43 -51.72
CA ALA A 56 14.37 -74.82 -51.73
C ALA A 56 13.99 -75.46 -50.40
N LEU A 57 12.69 -75.68 -50.23
CA LEU A 57 12.18 -77.04 -50.10
C LEU A 57 10.63 -76.97 -50.18
N VAL A 58 10.15 -77.27 -51.36
CA VAL A 58 8.76 -77.70 -51.63
C VAL A 58 8.77 -79.19 -51.38
N PHE A 59 7.85 -79.71 -50.68
CA PHE A 59 7.45 -81.09 -50.45
C PHE A 59 7.48 -81.43 -48.93
N GLU A 60 6.35 -81.39 -48.38
CA GLU A 60 5.75 -82.11 -47.25
C GLU A 60 4.73 -81.29 -46.52
N GLY A 61 3.64 -80.96 -47.12
CA GLY A 61 2.64 -80.06 -46.50
C GLY A 61 1.17 -80.51 -46.64
N VAL A 62 0.87 -81.64 -47.26
CA VAL A 62 -0.52 -82.01 -47.57
C VAL A 62 -1.16 -82.86 -46.47
N ALA A 63 -0.37 -83.60 -45.64
CA ALA A 63 -0.89 -84.43 -44.56
C ALA A 63 -1.17 -83.65 -43.26
N ALA A 64 -0.53 -82.49 -43.03
CA ALA A 64 -0.72 -81.66 -41.78
C ALA A 64 -1.90 -80.75 -41.90
N PHE A 65 -2.45 -80.45 -43.06
CA PHE A 65 -3.54 -79.52 -43.28
C PHE A 65 -4.96 -80.13 -42.94
N LEU A 66 -5.09 -81.48 -43.07
CA LEU A 66 -6.35 -82.15 -42.77
C LEU A 66 -6.54 -82.47 -41.28
N LEU A 67 -5.47 -82.52 -40.46
CA LEU A 67 -5.57 -82.68 -39.03
C LEU A 67 -5.78 -81.36 -38.28
N ALA A 68 -5.40 -80.26 -38.87
CA ALA A 68 -5.62 -78.89 -38.29
C ALA A 68 -7.05 -78.37 -38.49
N ALA A 69 -7.76 -78.89 -39.51
CA ALA A 69 -9.16 -78.47 -39.76
C ALA A 69 -10.16 -79.13 -38.82
N ALA A 70 -9.83 -80.28 -38.22
CA ALA A 70 -10.75 -80.97 -37.28
C ALA A 70 -10.67 -80.47 -35.82
N LEU A 71 -9.71 -79.64 -35.51
CA LEU A 71 -9.53 -79.05 -34.16
C LEU A 71 -10.06 -77.60 -34.02
N LEU A 72 -10.64 -77.04 -35.07
CA LEU A 72 -11.15 -75.66 -35.09
C LEU A 72 -12.63 -75.54 -34.72
N ASP A 73 -13.35 -76.61 -34.53
CA ASP A 73 -14.81 -76.58 -34.24
C ASP A 73 -15.20 -76.74 -32.74
N LEU A 74 -14.23 -76.77 -31.81
CA LEU A 74 -14.55 -76.87 -30.38
C LEU A 74 -13.99 -75.67 -29.59
N GLY A 75 -14.40 -74.45 -29.90
CA GLY A 75 -13.90 -73.33 -29.17
C GLY A 75 -14.66 -72.03 -29.27
N CYS A 76 -15.89 -71.97 -29.74
CA CYS A 76 -16.77 -70.82 -29.60
C CYS A 76 -17.60 -70.82 -28.34
N SER A 77 -16.92 -70.90 -27.18
CA SER A 77 -17.51 -70.34 -25.97
C SER A 77 -17.43 -68.83 -26.08
N ARG A 78 -18.52 -68.19 -26.39
CA ARG A 78 -18.72 -66.74 -26.18
C ARG A 78 -18.63 -66.48 -24.69
N GLY A 79 -17.37 -66.31 -24.22
CA GLY A 79 -17.13 -65.70 -22.95
C GLY A 79 -17.72 -64.29 -23.02
N GLN A 80 -18.81 -64.05 -22.26
CA GLN A 80 -19.26 -62.70 -22.00
C GLN A 80 -18.05 -61.92 -21.56
N ALA A 81 -17.66 -60.90 -22.34
CA ALA A 81 -16.65 -59.96 -21.92
C ALA A 81 -16.99 -59.50 -20.52
N PRO A 82 -16.02 -59.59 -19.54
CA PRO A 82 -16.30 -59.11 -18.20
C PRO A 82 -16.84 -57.67 -18.34
N ARG A 83 -18.06 -57.43 -17.88
CA ARG A 83 -18.57 -56.06 -17.71
C ARG A 83 -17.47 -55.30 -17.00
N ALA A 84 -16.83 -54.35 -17.69
CA ALA A 84 -15.81 -53.50 -17.08
C ALA A 84 -16.42 -52.93 -15.81
N ALA A 85 -15.80 -53.25 -14.68
CA ALA A 85 -16.28 -52.76 -13.39
C ALA A 85 -16.43 -51.24 -13.49
N GLU A 86 -17.61 -50.74 -13.17
CA GLU A 86 -17.88 -49.30 -13.18
C GLU A 86 -16.86 -48.62 -12.25
N PRO A 87 -16.06 -47.69 -12.74
CA PRO A 87 -15.06 -47.01 -11.90
C PRO A 87 -15.76 -46.26 -10.77
N GLU A 88 -15.26 -46.46 -9.55
CA GLU A 88 -15.72 -45.69 -8.40
C GLU A 88 -15.12 -44.26 -8.48
N VAL A 89 -15.97 -43.22 -8.37
CA VAL A 89 -15.58 -41.82 -8.39
C VAL A 89 -16.12 -41.12 -7.14
N ALA A 90 -15.30 -40.22 -6.58
CA ALA A 90 -15.73 -39.37 -5.48
C ALA A 90 -16.44 -38.13 -6.03
N THR A 91 -17.63 -37.85 -5.51
CA THR A 91 -18.46 -36.72 -5.98
C THR A 91 -18.82 -35.77 -4.84
N VAL A 92 -18.98 -34.48 -5.18
CA VAL A 92 -19.47 -33.44 -4.28
C VAL A 92 -20.63 -32.72 -4.99
N PRO A 93 -21.74 -32.43 -4.28
CA PRO A 93 -22.83 -31.65 -4.86
C PRO A 93 -22.41 -30.19 -5.05
N VAL A 94 -22.88 -29.59 -6.13
CA VAL A 94 -22.76 -28.15 -6.37
C VAL A 94 -23.62 -27.41 -5.36
N VAL A 95 -23.00 -26.59 -4.53
CA VAL A 95 -23.67 -25.83 -3.47
C VAL A 95 -23.89 -24.40 -3.96
N GLN A 96 -25.09 -23.88 -3.77
CA GLN A 96 -25.41 -22.48 -3.99
C GLN A 96 -25.31 -21.72 -2.66
N LYS A 97 -24.47 -20.68 -2.63
CA LYS A 97 -24.27 -19.86 -1.43
C LYS A 97 -23.93 -18.41 -1.80
N ASP A 98 -24.35 -17.49 -0.96
CA ASP A 98 -23.89 -16.10 -1.08
C ASP A 98 -22.44 -16.02 -0.57
N VAL A 99 -21.56 -15.50 -1.42
CA VAL A 99 -20.11 -15.46 -1.15
C VAL A 99 -19.62 -14.02 -1.25
N PRO A 100 -18.99 -13.51 -0.17
CA PRO A 100 -18.31 -12.23 -0.28
C PRO A 100 -17.05 -12.38 -1.15
N VAL A 101 -16.97 -11.58 -2.18
CA VAL A 101 -15.78 -11.42 -3.00
C VAL A 101 -14.83 -10.49 -2.27
N VAL A 102 -13.72 -11.05 -1.80
CA VAL A 102 -12.73 -10.35 -0.98
C VAL A 102 -11.52 -10.05 -1.84
N SER A 103 -11.12 -8.79 -1.90
CA SER A 103 -9.84 -8.38 -2.50
C SER A 103 -8.83 -8.08 -1.42
N GLU A 104 -7.57 -8.40 -1.70
CA GLU A 104 -6.44 -8.16 -0.81
C GLU A 104 -5.42 -7.27 -1.53
N TRP A 105 -4.92 -6.25 -0.81
CA TRP A 105 -3.88 -5.36 -1.28
C TRP A 105 -2.78 -5.23 -0.24
N ILE A 106 -1.55 -5.09 -0.68
CA ILE A 106 -0.43 -4.79 0.21
C ILE A 106 -0.45 -3.31 0.49
N GLY A 107 -0.42 -2.94 1.76
CA GLY A 107 -0.38 -1.57 2.24
C GLY A 107 0.76 -1.34 3.21
N THR A 108 1.11 -0.07 3.37
CA THR A 108 2.10 0.40 4.34
C THR A 108 1.37 1.18 5.42
N LEU A 109 1.66 0.87 6.66
CA LEU A 109 1.15 1.59 7.83
C LEU A 109 1.98 2.84 8.07
N ASP A 110 1.31 3.94 8.42
CA ASP A 110 1.93 5.21 8.73
C ASP A 110 1.12 5.95 9.80
N GLY A 111 1.72 6.93 10.46
CA GLY A 111 0.97 7.79 11.36
C GLY A 111 -0.17 8.50 10.63
N SER A 112 -1.32 8.68 11.29
CA SER A 112 -2.41 9.52 10.74
C SER A 112 -1.91 10.94 10.46
N VAL A 113 -1.06 11.44 11.36
CA VAL A 113 -0.31 12.69 11.22
C VAL A 113 1.15 12.42 11.61
N ASN A 114 2.09 12.94 10.82
CA ASN A 114 3.52 12.88 11.12
C ASN A 114 4.07 14.30 11.22
N ALA A 115 4.52 14.70 12.39
CA ALA A 115 5.16 15.98 12.63
C ALA A 115 6.68 15.82 12.65
N VAL A 116 7.35 16.39 11.66
CA VAL A 116 8.81 16.46 11.64
C VAL A 116 9.26 17.59 12.56
N ILE A 117 10.00 17.27 13.61
CA ILE A 117 10.47 18.23 14.60
C ILE A 117 11.77 18.86 14.13
N ARG A 118 11.74 20.19 14.01
CA ARG A 118 12.89 21.01 13.64
C ARG A 118 12.99 22.22 14.58
N PRO A 119 14.21 22.66 14.93
CA PRO A 119 14.36 23.88 15.72
C PRO A 119 13.98 25.12 14.90
N LYS A 120 13.51 26.15 15.58
CA LYS A 120 13.23 27.47 14.96
C LYS A 120 14.39 28.45 15.13
N VAL A 121 15.33 28.14 16.02
CA VAL A 121 16.53 28.92 16.32
C VAL A 121 17.76 28.02 16.19
N GLU A 122 18.90 28.61 15.87
CA GLU A 122 20.20 27.93 15.79
C GLU A 122 20.89 27.95 17.13
N GLY A 123 21.53 26.84 17.51
CA GLY A 123 22.30 26.73 18.73
C GLY A 123 22.72 25.29 19.04
N TYR A 124 23.51 25.12 20.11
CA TYR A 124 23.93 23.79 20.55
C TYR A 124 22.83 23.07 21.30
N LEU A 125 22.61 21.80 20.97
CA LEU A 125 21.65 20.94 21.65
C LEU A 125 22.20 20.62 23.06
N LEU A 126 21.51 21.09 24.08
CA LEU A 126 21.92 20.94 25.47
C LEU A 126 21.50 19.61 26.06
N ARG A 127 20.26 19.19 25.79
CA ARG A 127 19.69 17.93 26.28
C ARG A 127 18.48 17.47 25.49
N GLN A 128 18.29 16.14 25.50
CA GLN A 128 17.08 15.44 25.09
C GLN A 128 16.30 15.09 26.36
N ILE A 129 15.00 15.39 26.40
CA ILE A 129 14.16 15.27 27.60
C ILE A 129 13.29 14.03 27.57
N TYR A 130 12.93 13.55 26.37
CA TYR A 130 12.06 12.39 26.14
C TYR A 130 12.87 11.09 26.01
N LYS A 131 12.20 9.95 26.17
CA LYS A 131 12.73 8.61 25.79
C LYS A 131 12.25 8.25 24.40
N GLU A 132 13.14 7.74 23.58
CA GLU A 132 12.84 7.29 22.22
C GLU A 132 11.76 6.21 22.21
N GLY A 133 10.79 6.32 21.29
CA GLY A 133 9.69 5.38 21.17
C GLY A 133 8.58 5.54 22.21
N GLN A 134 8.67 6.48 23.16
CA GLN A 134 7.59 6.74 24.11
C GLN A 134 6.45 7.54 23.49
N PHE A 135 5.27 7.47 24.10
CA PHE A 135 4.16 8.35 23.81
C PHE A 135 4.39 9.71 24.47
N VAL A 136 4.14 10.78 23.71
CA VAL A 136 4.21 12.18 24.19
C VAL A 136 2.92 12.90 23.84
N ASN A 137 2.52 13.84 24.70
CA ASN A 137 1.40 14.71 24.43
C ASN A 137 1.85 15.99 23.72
N ALA A 138 0.89 16.67 23.10
CA ALA A 138 1.14 18.00 22.55
C ALA A 138 1.67 18.95 23.63
N ARG A 139 2.71 19.73 23.29
CA ARG A 139 3.45 20.64 24.16
C ARG A 139 4.43 19.98 25.14
N ASP A 140 4.53 18.67 25.21
CA ASP A 140 5.57 18.02 26.00
C ASP A 140 6.95 18.44 25.48
N PRO A 141 7.90 18.75 26.37
CA PRO A 141 9.25 19.16 25.97
C PRO A 141 10.03 17.95 25.43
N LEU A 142 10.63 18.13 24.26
CA LEU A 142 11.42 17.09 23.59
C LEU A 142 12.91 17.38 23.70
N PHE A 143 13.31 18.62 23.39
CA PHE A 143 14.71 19.02 23.36
C PHE A 143 14.88 20.42 23.94
N GLU A 144 16.09 20.70 24.39
CA GLU A 144 16.49 22.02 24.84
C GLU A 144 17.80 22.45 24.17
N ILE A 145 17.77 23.58 23.51
CA ILE A 145 18.92 24.29 22.93
C ILE A 145 19.48 25.21 24.00
N ASP A 146 20.78 25.48 23.97
CA ASP A 146 21.44 26.39 24.94
C ASP A 146 20.78 27.78 24.95
N PRO A 147 20.11 28.14 26.04
CA PRO A 147 19.36 29.39 26.12
C PRO A 147 20.19 30.60 26.45
N ARG A 148 21.51 30.47 26.79
CA ARG A 148 22.31 31.55 27.40
C ARG A 148 22.41 32.78 26.50
N GLN A 149 22.67 32.60 25.19
CA GLN A 149 22.73 33.72 24.25
C GLN A 149 21.37 34.41 24.08
N PHE A 150 20.27 33.65 24.10
CA PHE A 150 18.92 34.19 23.96
C PHE A 150 18.46 34.93 25.22
N LYS A 151 18.87 34.47 26.41
CA LYS A 151 18.64 35.19 27.66
C LYS A 151 19.37 36.55 27.66
N ALA A 152 20.65 36.56 27.26
CA ALA A 152 21.41 37.81 27.15
C ALA A 152 20.75 38.79 26.13
N ALA A 153 20.19 38.28 25.01
CA ALA A 153 19.45 39.11 24.05
C ALA A 153 18.18 39.71 24.66
N VAL A 154 17.44 38.94 25.49
CA VAL A 154 16.26 39.45 26.22
C VAL A 154 16.70 40.56 27.20
N ASP A 155 17.77 40.36 27.95
CA ASP A 155 18.27 41.35 28.91
C ASP A 155 18.70 42.63 28.20
N GLN A 156 19.37 42.51 27.06
CA GLN A 156 19.75 43.65 26.21
C GLN A 156 18.51 44.40 25.71
N ALA A 157 17.49 43.70 25.18
CA ALA A 157 16.27 44.32 24.68
C ALA A 157 15.50 45.04 25.84
N ASN A 158 15.49 44.45 27.04
CA ASN A 158 14.89 45.08 28.21
C ASN A 158 15.63 46.36 28.61
N GLY A 159 16.98 46.39 28.51
CA GLY A 159 17.77 47.60 28.73
C GLY A 159 17.40 48.74 27.78
N VAL A 160 17.25 48.40 26.47
CA VAL A 160 16.77 49.38 25.46
C VAL A 160 15.35 49.88 25.74
N LEU A 161 14.45 48.99 26.17
CA LEU A 161 13.08 49.40 26.59
C LEU A 161 13.11 50.35 27.78
N GLY A 162 13.92 50.05 28.82
CA GLY A 162 14.09 50.92 29.97
C GLY A 162 14.61 52.31 29.62
N GLN A 163 15.55 52.42 28.66
CA GLN A 163 16.02 53.69 28.12
C GLN A 163 14.90 54.47 27.42
N ALA A 164 14.13 53.80 26.57
CA ALA A 164 13.01 54.42 25.84
C ALA A 164 11.89 54.88 26.78
N ASP A 165 11.58 54.09 27.82
CA ASP A 165 10.60 54.46 28.87
C ASP A 165 11.07 55.70 29.67
N ALA A 166 12.37 55.81 30.00
CA ALA A 166 12.91 56.99 30.66
C ALA A 166 12.82 58.27 29.82
N GLU A 167 13.08 58.14 28.49
CA GLU A 167 12.94 59.28 27.57
C GLU A 167 11.47 59.68 27.40
N LEU A 168 10.52 58.73 27.33
CA LEU A 168 9.09 59.03 27.35
C LEU A 168 8.67 59.72 28.63
N ALA A 169 9.13 59.27 29.79
CA ALA A 169 8.86 59.87 31.06
C ALA A 169 9.32 61.36 31.10
N LYS A 170 10.54 61.62 30.65
CA LYS A 170 11.10 62.96 30.50
C LYS A 170 10.26 63.83 29.60
N ALA A 171 9.95 63.34 28.35
CA ALA A 171 9.15 64.10 27.39
C ALA A 171 7.73 64.40 27.92
N THR A 172 7.17 63.47 28.69
CA THR A 172 5.86 63.65 29.33
C THR A 172 5.89 64.74 30.39
N GLN A 173 6.97 64.76 31.22
CA GLN A 173 7.16 65.80 32.24
C GLN A 173 7.34 67.17 31.60
N ASP A 174 8.04 67.25 30.47
CA ASP A 174 8.19 68.55 29.74
C ASP A 174 6.85 69.05 29.18
N VAL A 175 5.99 68.18 28.64
CA VAL A 175 4.62 68.54 28.23
C VAL A 175 3.78 69.03 29.39
N ASP A 176 3.82 68.28 30.52
CA ASP A 176 3.08 68.66 31.74
C ASP A 176 3.54 69.99 32.30
N ARG A 177 4.85 70.31 32.21
CA ARG A 177 5.43 71.57 32.64
C ARG A 177 5.06 72.72 31.72
N PHE A 178 5.17 72.56 30.41
CA PHE A 178 4.96 73.64 29.46
C PHE A 178 3.47 73.95 29.27
N THR A 179 2.58 73.05 29.45
CA THR A 179 1.11 73.23 29.30
C THR A 179 0.60 74.43 30.13
N PRO A 180 0.81 74.56 31.47
CA PRO A 180 0.37 75.73 32.24
C PRO A 180 1.16 76.99 31.88
N LEU A 181 2.47 76.90 31.57
CA LEU A 181 3.30 78.07 31.29
C LEU A 181 2.88 78.74 30.00
N VAL A 182 2.39 78.04 28.97
CA VAL A 182 1.77 78.66 27.78
C VAL A 182 0.53 79.44 28.14
N ALA A 183 -0.32 78.94 29.02
CA ALA A 183 -1.52 79.61 29.46
C ALA A 183 -1.19 80.92 30.17
N GLU A 184 -0.05 80.97 30.93
CA GLU A 184 0.50 82.14 31.58
C GLU A 184 1.35 83.02 30.64
N ARG A 185 1.52 82.66 29.37
CA ARG A 185 2.35 83.34 28.37
C ARG A 185 3.85 83.39 28.74
N ALA A 186 4.30 82.48 29.57
CA ALA A 186 5.69 82.41 30.02
C ALA A 186 6.61 81.70 29.01
N VAL A 187 6.00 80.83 28.15
CA VAL A 187 6.67 80.11 27.05
C VAL A 187 5.85 80.22 25.77
N SER A 188 6.52 79.98 24.59
CA SER A 188 5.84 80.03 23.31
C SER A 188 5.01 78.78 23.01
N GLN A 189 3.94 78.92 22.18
CA GLN A 189 3.15 77.79 21.69
C GLN A 189 4.07 76.79 20.94
N GLN A 190 5.08 77.27 20.23
CA GLN A 190 6.03 76.44 19.48
C GLN A 190 6.79 75.50 20.39
N GLU A 191 7.17 75.93 21.61
CA GLU A 191 7.87 75.07 22.59
C GLU A 191 6.95 73.94 23.11
N LEU A 192 5.67 74.21 23.34
CA LEU A 192 4.71 73.18 23.72
C LEU A 192 4.46 72.18 22.56
N ASP A 193 4.32 72.65 21.31
CA ASP A 193 4.16 71.83 20.13
C ASP A 193 5.39 70.93 19.92
N ASN A 194 6.59 71.44 20.18
CA ASN A 194 7.84 70.64 20.13
C ASN A 194 7.84 69.57 21.22
N ALA A 195 7.41 69.90 22.46
CA ALA A 195 7.32 68.97 23.54
C ALA A 195 6.31 67.81 23.25
N PHE A 196 5.14 68.14 22.65
CA PHE A 196 4.18 67.13 22.18
C PHE A 196 4.78 66.26 21.05
N ALA A 197 5.54 66.83 20.16
CA ALA A 197 6.22 66.05 19.11
C ALA A 197 7.27 65.11 19.69
N ALA A 198 8.06 65.58 20.68
CA ALA A 198 9.05 64.75 21.40
C ALA A 198 8.39 63.62 22.16
N GLN A 199 7.26 63.89 22.87
CA GLN A 199 6.48 62.86 23.56
C GLN A 199 5.94 61.81 22.59
N ARG A 200 5.41 62.19 21.43
CA ARG A 200 4.92 61.25 20.44
C ARG A 200 6.06 60.37 19.89
N ASN A 201 7.21 60.98 19.64
CA ASN A 201 8.40 60.23 19.17
C ASN A 201 8.88 59.27 20.24
N ALA A 202 8.99 59.70 21.49
CA ALA A 202 9.40 58.81 22.57
C ALA A 202 8.40 57.66 22.80
N LYS A 203 7.08 57.91 22.68
CA LYS A 203 6.05 56.87 22.72
C LYS A 203 6.19 55.87 21.61
N ALA A 204 6.53 56.28 20.39
CA ALA A 204 6.81 55.39 19.26
C ALA A 204 8.09 54.57 19.50
N ALA A 205 9.14 55.19 20.11
CA ALA A 205 10.36 54.45 20.47
C ALA A 205 10.09 53.35 21.52
N VAL A 206 9.26 53.60 22.53
CA VAL A 206 8.82 52.57 23.50
C VAL A 206 8.09 51.43 22.80
N ALA A 207 7.19 51.74 21.86
CA ALA A 207 6.46 50.68 21.12
C ALA A 207 7.42 49.81 20.32
N THR A 208 8.45 50.41 19.67
CA THR A 208 9.51 49.69 18.93
C THR A 208 10.33 48.82 19.88
N ALA A 209 10.76 49.38 21.02
CA ALA A 209 11.56 48.63 22.00
C ALA A 209 10.77 47.45 22.59
N LYS A 210 9.46 47.61 22.87
CA LYS A 210 8.59 46.53 23.32
C LYS A 210 8.50 45.39 22.28
N ALA A 211 8.34 45.71 21.00
CA ALA A 211 8.35 44.71 19.94
C ALA A 211 9.68 43.95 19.87
N SER A 212 10.82 44.62 20.13
CA SER A 212 12.13 43.99 20.20
C SER A 212 12.26 43.03 21.39
N VAL A 213 11.69 43.35 22.54
CA VAL A 213 11.64 42.47 23.72
C VAL A 213 10.78 41.23 23.40
N GLU A 214 9.60 41.42 22.80
CA GLU A 214 8.73 40.30 22.40
C GLU A 214 9.46 39.33 21.42
N GLN A 215 10.18 39.88 20.44
CA GLN A 215 10.96 39.06 19.50
C GLN A 215 12.07 38.28 20.22
N ALA A 216 12.79 38.91 21.17
CA ALA A 216 13.83 38.24 21.94
C ALA A 216 13.24 37.12 22.83
N LEU A 217 12.07 37.37 23.45
CA LEU A 217 11.34 36.36 24.24
C LEU A 217 10.83 35.19 23.40
N LEU A 218 10.35 35.41 22.18
CA LEU A 218 9.97 34.35 21.24
C LEU A 218 11.18 33.49 20.89
N ASN A 219 12.33 34.09 20.58
CA ASN A 219 13.55 33.35 20.28
C ASN A 219 14.01 32.50 21.48
N LEU A 220 13.93 33.05 22.69
CA LEU A 220 14.19 32.30 23.91
C LEU A 220 13.21 31.16 24.13
N ALA A 221 11.91 31.39 23.89
CA ALA A 221 10.90 30.34 24.01
C ALA A 221 11.16 29.19 23.01
N TRP A 222 11.64 29.49 21.82
CA TRP A 222 11.98 28.49 20.79
C TRP A 222 13.21 27.66 21.09
N THR A 223 13.99 28.00 22.11
CA THR A 223 15.07 27.11 22.61
C THR A 223 14.52 25.85 23.27
N LYS A 224 13.27 25.88 23.75
CA LYS A 224 12.54 24.71 24.24
C LYS A 224 11.69 24.15 23.11
N ILE A 225 12.12 23.03 22.55
CA ILE A 225 11.43 22.38 21.45
C ILE A 225 10.43 21.40 22.03
N THR A 226 9.13 21.60 21.69
CA THR A 226 8.01 20.81 22.19
C THR A 226 7.32 20.03 21.06
N SER A 227 6.59 18.98 21.41
CA SER A 227 5.76 18.27 20.44
C SER A 227 4.57 19.12 20.00
N PRO A 228 4.29 19.25 18.70
CA PRO A 228 3.10 19.92 18.19
C PRO A 228 1.83 19.05 18.23
N ILE A 229 1.97 17.73 18.38
CA ILE A 229 0.87 16.74 18.33
C ILE A 229 1.08 15.68 19.40
N ASP A 230 -0.02 14.99 19.73
CA ASP A 230 0.02 13.76 20.52
C ASP A 230 0.49 12.60 19.64
N GLY A 231 1.35 11.73 20.17
CA GLY A 231 1.81 10.59 19.41
C GLY A 231 3.08 9.94 19.94
N ILE A 232 3.62 9.03 19.16
CA ILE A 232 4.86 8.35 19.48
C ILE A 232 6.03 9.11 18.85
N VAL A 233 7.00 9.45 19.67
CA VAL A 233 8.23 10.11 19.24
C VAL A 233 9.23 9.07 18.76
N GLY A 234 9.86 9.36 17.62
CA GLY A 234 10.88 8.52 17.01
C GLY A 234 12.26 8.66 17.68
N ILE A 235 13.23 7.99 17.08
CA ILE A 235 14.65 8.07 17.46
C ILE A 235 15.16 9.48 17.16
N ALA A 236 16.00 10.01 18.06
CA ALA A 236 16.67 11.28 17.87
C ALA A 236 17.71 11.17 16.72
N LYS A 237 17.66 12.11 15.79
CA LYS A 237 18.61 12.20 14.68
C LYS A 237 19.78 13.14 14.99
N SER A 238 19.64 13.95 16.04
CA SER A 238 20.65 14.86 16.53
C SER A 238 21.02 14.49 17.97
N GLN A 239 22.29 14.60 18.30
CA GLN A 239 22.81 14.23 19.62
C GLN A 239 23.10 15.47 20.46
N VAL A 240 23.16 15.29 21.78
CA VAL A 240 23.56 16.35 22.71
C VAL A 240 25.00 16.82 22.37
N GLY A 241 25.14 18.13 22.20
CA GLY A 241 26.38 18.75 21.74
C GLY A 241 26.41 19.14 20.27
N ASP A 242 25.44 18.66 19.46
CA ASP A 242 25.34 19.05 18.04
C ASP A 242 24.89 20.51 17.91
N LEU A 243 25.44 21.19 16.90
CA LEU A 243 24.93 22.48 16.45
C LEU A 243 23.70 22.22 15.54
N VAL A 244 22.53 22.66 15.95
CA VAL A 244 21.26 22.45 15.22
C VAL A 244 20.72 23.77 14.70
N ASN A 245 20.02 23.70 13.56
CA ASN A 245 19.39 24.85 12.89
C ASN A 245 18.01 24.47 12.31
N ASN A 246 17.32 25.40 11.67
CA ASN A 246 15.98 25.23 11.10
C ASN A 246 15.88 24.17 9.99
N GLN A 247 16.98 23.71 9.41
CA GLN A 247 17.02 22.64 8.41
C GLN A 247 17.26 21.26 9.06
N THR A 248 17.79 21.23 10.27
CA THR A 248 18.11 20.00 10.99
C THR A 248 16.84 19.28 11.41
N VAL A 249 16.67 18.03 10.98
CA VAL A 249 15.59 17.16 11.46
C VAL A 249 16.03 16.51 12.76
N MET A 250 15.40 16.84 13.86
CA MET A 250 15.75 16.29 15.17
C MET A 250 15.08 14.94 15.45
N THR A 251 13.79 14.83 15.19
CA THR A 251 13.01 13.61 15.32
C THR A 251 11.70 13.76 14.56
N THR A 252 10.85 12.72 14.58
CA THR A 252 9.48 12.77 14.07
C THR A 252 8.53 12.27 15.15
N VAL A 253 7.42 12.95 15.35
CA VAL A 253 6.32 12.48 16.20
C VAL A 253 5.17 12.04 15.29
N SER A 254 4.67 10.83 15.53
CA SER A 254 3.60 10.25 14.72
C SER A 254 2.37 9.95 15.58
N THR A 255 1.21 10.47 15.20
CA THR A 255 -0.06 10.05 15.78
C THR A 255 -0.40 8.67 15.25
N VAL A 256 -0.42 7.67 16.12
CA VAL A 256 -0.60 6.25 15.75
C VAL A 256 -1.97 5.69 16.11
N ASP A 257 -2.83 6.46 16.74
CA ASP A 257 -4.22 6.12 16.99
C ASP A 257 -5.13 7.33 16.62
N PRO A 258 -5.92 7.19 15.53
CA PRO A 258 -5.94 6.07 14.60
C PRO A 258 -4.65 5.98 13.75
N ILE A 259 -4.26 4.76 13.34
CA ILE A 259 -3.16 4.55 12.38
C ILE A 259 -3.69 4.58 10.96
N ARG A 260 -2.91 5.10 10.04
CA ARG A 260 -3.23 5.18 8.61
C ARG A 260 -2.59 4.02 7.85
N VAL A 261 -3.35 3.36 6.99
CA VAL A 261 -2.82 2.45 5.97
C VAL A 261 -2.92 3.11 4.61
N THR A 262 -1.88 2.98 3.81
CA THR A 262 -1.83 3.45 2.42
C THR A 262 -1.61 2.24 1.52
N TYR A 263 -2.51 2.02 0.56
CA TYR A 263 -2.43 0.91 -0.38
C TYR A 263 -2.88 1.34 -1.77
N GLY A 264 -2.37 0.65 -2.80
CA GLY A 264 -2.73 0.91 -4.19
C GLY A 264 -3.73 -0.09 -4.72
N ILE A 265 -4.72 0.38 -5.45
CA ILE A 265 -5.60 -0.45 -6.26
C ILE A 265 -5.32 -0.21 -7.75
N SER A 266 -5.46 -1.23 -8.58
CA SER A 266 -5.29 -1.06 -10.03
C SER A 266 -6.42 -0.21 -10.63
N GLU A 267 -6.12 0.54 -11.71
CA GLU A 267 -7.13 1.31 -12.44
C GLU A 267 -8.32 0.43 -12.88
N ARG A 268 -8.06 -0.82 -13.26
CA ARG A 268 -9.11 -1.79 -13.64
C ARG A 268 -10.06 -2.09 -12.48
N GLU A 269 -9.52 -2.27 -11.28
CA GLU A 269 -10.33 -2.48 -10.07
C GLU A 269 -11.10 -1.22 -9.72
N TYR A 270 -10.45 -0.06 -9.79
CA TYR A 270 -11.12 1.22 -9.56
C TYR A 270 -12.33 1.40 -10.48
N LEU A 271 -12.18 1.16 -11.79
CA LEU A 271 -13.28 1.31 -12.76
C LEU A 271 -14.46 0.39 -12.48
N ARG A 272 -14.24 -0.83 -11.98
CA ARG A 272 -15.31 -1.74 -11.54
C ARG A 272 -16.14 -1.14 -10.39
N PHE A 273 -15.53 -0.38 -9.52
CA PHE A 273 -16.15 0.13 -8.30
C PHE A 273 -16.37 1.65 -8.32
N ALA A 274 -15.96 2.35 -9.38
CA ALA A 274 -16.03 3.80 -9.50
C ALA A 274 -17.45 4.35 -9.27
N ALA A 275 -18.48 3.69 -9.79
CA ALA A 275 -19.87 4.07 -9.59
C ALA A 275 -20.32 3.97 -8.11
N ARG A 276 -19.67 3.14 -7.31
CA ARG A 276 -19.95 2.96 -5.88
C ARG A 276 -19.13 3.95 -5.05
N ILE A 277 -17.84 4.10 -5.36
CA ILE A 277 -16.90 5.01 -4.67
C ILE A 277 -17.31 6.48 -4.85
N ASN A 278 -17.80 6.85 -6.03
CA ASN A 278 -18.19 8.22 -6.37
C ASN A 278 -19.61 8.60 -5.93
N ARG A 279 -20.31 7.77 -5.15
CA ARG A 279 -21.61 8.16 -4.59
C ARG A 279 -21.41 9.29 -3.56
N PRO A 280 -22.25 10.35 -3.60
CA PRO A 280 -22.29 11.34 -2.51
C PRO A 280 -22.50 10.60 -1.18
N ASN A 281 -21.67 10.86 -0.19
CA ASN A 281 -21.69 10.21 1.14
C ASN A 281 -21.05 8.81 1.24
N TYR A 282 -20.32 8.31 0.24
CA TYR A 282 -19.61 7.04 0.39
C TYR A 282 -18.64 7.05 1.60
N ALA A 283 -17.94 8.17 1.81
CA ALA A 283 -17.01 8.33 2.94
C ALA A 283 -17.72 8.60 4.29
N THR A 284 -18.95 9.10 4.28
CA THR A 284 -19.70 9.49 5.50
C THR A 284 -20.73 8.47 5.92
N THR A 285 -21.17 7.61 5.01
CA THR A 285 -22.06 6.51 5.37
C THR A 285 -21.22 5.41 6.03
N ARG A 286 -21.61 4.94 7.23
CA ARG A 286 -21.01 3.78 7.93
C ARG A 286 -20.88 2.50 7.09
N GLN A 287 -21.29 2.55 5.84
CA GLN A 287 -21.14 1.53 4.78
C GLN A 287 -19.91 1.77 3.88
N GLY A 288 -19.03 2.74 4.18
CA GLY A 288 -17.68 2.79 3.62
C GLY A 288 -17.02 1.43 3.83
N SER A 289 -16.33 0.91 2.81
CA SER A 289 -15.76 -0.44 2.83
C SER A 289 -15.05 -0.71 4.15
N VAL A 290 -15.65 -1.60 4.94
CA VAL A 290 -15.02 -2.10 6.15
C VAL A 290 -13.75 -2.83 5.72
N LEU A 291 -12.64 -2.42 6.30
CA LEU A 291 -11.33 -2.99 6.00
C LEU A 291 -10.93 -3.92 7.13
N ASP A 292 -10.43 -5.08 6.78
CA ASP A 292 -9.68 -5.95 7.65
C ASP A 292 -8.18 -5.77 7.39
N LEU A 293 -7.39 -5.84 8.43
CA LEU A 293 -5.94 -5.77 8.34
C LEU A 293 -5.34 -7.12 8.71
N VAL A 294 -4.60 -7.71 7.80
CA VAL A 294 -3.86 -8.95 8.03
C VAL A 294 -2.40 -8.59 8.20
N LEU A 295 -1.84 -8.90 9.35
CA LEU A 295 -0.45 -8.60 9.69
C LEU A 295 0.51 -9.59 8.99
N ASP A 296 1.78 -9.31 9.05
CA ASP A 296 2.82 -10.11 8.39
C ASP A 296 2.92 -11.55 8.95
N ASP A 297 2.56 -11.75 10.21
CA ASP A 297 2.45 -13.07 10.84
C ASP A 297 1.21 -13.88 10.43
N GLY A 298 0.37 -13.33 9.57
CA GLY A 298 -0.90 -13.92 9.11
C GLY A 298 -2.07 -13.69 10.05
N SER A 299 -1.88 -13.07 11.21
CA SER A 299 -2.97 -12.75 12.14
C SER A 299 -3.84 -11.62 11.60
N VAL A 300 -5.15 -11.70 11.86
CA VAL A 300 -6.09 -10.63 11.51
C VAL A 300 -6.16 -9.66 12.70
N PHE A 301 -5.87 -8.39 12.43
CA PHE A 301 -5.99 -7.34 13.45
C PHE A 301 -7.44 -7.21 13.93
N PRO A 302 -7.72 -7.21 15.23
CA PRO A 302 -9.08 -7.31 15.76
C PRO A 302 -9.96 -6.09 15.47
N GLN A 303 -9.34 -4.92 15.25
CA GLN A 303 -10.07 -3.69 14.96
C GLN A 303 -10.33 -3.54 13.47
N LYS A 304 -11.58 -3.23 13.10
CA LYS A 304 -11.95 -2.94 11.72
C LYS A 304 -11.57 -1.52 11.36
N GLY A 305 -11.01 -1.36 10.18
CA GLY A 305 -10.71 -0.05 9.59
C GLY A 305 -11.78 0.42 8.61
N GLN A 306 -11.61 1.65 8.17
CA GLN A 306 -12.46 2.28 7.15
C GLN A 306 -11.59 2.92 6.07
N ALA A 307 -11.93 2.69 4.80
CA ALA A 307 -11.37 3.45 3.68
C ALA A 307 -12.05 4.83 3.65
N VAL A 308 -11.26 5.89 3.79
CA VAL A 308 -11.79 7.26 3.90
C VAL A 308 -11.42 8.13 2.71
N LEU A 309 -10.24 7.94 2.15
CA LEU A 309 -9.69 8.79 1.10
C LEU A 309 -9.23 7.94 -0.09
N VAL A 310 -9.68 8.33 -1.27
CA VAL A 310 -9.19 7.86 -2.57
C VAL A 310 -8.44 9.02 -3.19
N ASP A 311 -7.22 8.79 -3.64
CA ASP A 311 -6.42 9.85 -4.25
C ASP A 311 -7.06 10.29 -5.57
N ARG A 312 -6.81 11.54 -5.94
CA ARG A 312 -7.31 12.16 -7.16
C ARG A 312 -6.62 11.60 -8.41
N GLU A 313 -5.38 11.21 -8.28
CA GLU A 313 -4.51 10.86 -9.39
C GLU A 313 -4.23 9.36 -9.42
N VAL A 314 -4.08 8.85 -10.64
CA VAL A 314 -3.51 7.54 -10.90
C VAL A 314 -2.00 7.71 -11.06
N ASP A 315 -1.21 6.96 -10.33
CA ASP A 315 0.24 6.93 -10.53
C ASP A 315 0.54 6.30 -11.91
N VAL A 316 1.02 7.14 -12.83
CA VAL A 316 1.30 6.73 -14.22
C VAL A 316 2.40 5.68 -14.36
N LYS A 317 3.26 5.53 -13.33
CA LYS A 317 4.34 4.53 -13.36
C LYS A 317 3.85 3.14 -12.99
N THR A 318 2.90 3.06 -12.06
CA THR A 318 2.39 1.79 -11.53
C THR A 318 0.99 1.46 -12.04
N GLY A 319 0.26 2.42 -12.64
CA GLY A 319 -1.14 2.25 -13.06
C GLY A 319 -2.07 2.02 -11.87
N THR A 320 -1.70 2.50 -10.68
CA THR A 320 -2.48 2.32 -9.46
C THR A 320 -2.99 3.63 -8.90
N MET A 321 -4.12 3.57 -8.23
CA MET A 321 -4.71 4.66 -7.47
C MET A 321 -4.49 4.41 -5.97
N THR A 322 -4.01 5.42 -5.27
CA THR A 322 -3.73 5.32 -3.83
C THR A 322 -5.01 5.48 -3.02
N ILE A 323 -5.24 4.56 -2.10
CA ILE A 323 -6.31 4.63 -1.10
C ILE A 323 -5.70 4.73 0.29
N LYS A 324 -6.30 5.56 1.13
CA LYS A 324 -5.95 5.69 2.55
C LYS A 324 -7.11 5.22 3.41
N GLY A 325 -6.82 4.27 4.28
CA GLY A 325 -7.72 3.78 5.31
C GLY A 325 -7.19 4.12 6.70
N PHE A 326 -8.07 4.14 7.68
CA PHE A 326 -7.73 4.38 9.08
C PHE A 326 -8.22 3.22 9.94
N PHE A 327 -7.38 2.81 10.87
CA PHE A 327 -7.67 1.76 11.83
C PHE A 327 -7.51 2.30 13.25
N PRO A 328 -8.48 2.10 14.16
CA PRO A 328 -8.26 2.30 15.58
C PRO A 328 -7.07 1.43 16.03
N ASN A 329 -6.17 1.98 16.80
CA ASN A 329 -4.97 1.28 17.27
C ASN A 329 -4.79 1.44 18.79
N PRO A 330 -5.77 0.99 19.59
CA PRO A 330 -5.67 1.05 21.04
C PRO A 330 -4.47 0.22 21.50
N GLY A 331 -3.67 0.78 22.40
CA GLY A 331 -2.44 0.15 22.87
C GLY A 331 -1.24 0.31 21.94
N HIS A 332 -1.39 1.02 20.81
CA HIS A 332 -0.30 1.41 19.92
C HIS A 332 0.55 0.22 19.40
N ILE A 333 -0.10 -0.93 19.14
CA ILE A 333 0.56 -2.16 18.65
C ILE A 333 1.09 -1.96 17.24
N LEU A 334 0.28 -1.33 16.38
CA LEU A 334 0.67 -1.02 15.02
C LEU A 334 1.60 0.21 15.01
N ARG A 335 2.66 0.12 14.21
CA ARG A 335 3.70 1.15 14.11
C ARG A 335 3.86 1.65 12.68
N PRO A 336 4.22 2.93 12.48
CA PRO A 336 4.61 3.44 11.17
C PRO A 336 5.75 2.62 10.57
N GLY A 337 5.66 2.37 9.26
CA GLY A 337 6.65 1.59 8.50
C GLY A 337 6.37 0.10 8.40
N GLN A 338 5.39 -0.44 9.13
CA GLN A 338 4.98 -1.83 8.98
C GLN A 338 4.23 -2.06 7.68
N TYR A 339 4.39 -3.25 7.10
CA TYR A 339 3.57 -3.74 5.99
C TYR A 339 2.40 -4.55 6.54
N ALA A 340 1.27 -4.49 5.86
CA ALA A 340 0.12 -5.30 6.16
C ALA A 340 -0.71 -5.52 4.90
N LYS A 341 -1.48 -6.61 4.85
CA LYS A 341 -2.45 -6.82 3.78
C LYS A 341 -3.78 -6.24 4.20
N VAL A 342 -4.27 -5.31 3.39
CA VAL A 342 -5.61 -4.74 3.55
C VAL A 342 -6.59 -5.62 2.81
N ARG A 343 -7.63 -6.07 3.49
CA ARG A 343 -8.66 -6.93 2.94
C ARG A 343 -10.01 -6.21 2.99
N ALA A 344 -10.73 -6.20 1.89
CA ALA A 344 -12.09 -5.67 1.83
C ALA A 344 -13.02 -6.59 1.07
N ALA A 345 -14.23 -6.78 1.59
CA ALA A 345 -15.32 -7.40 0.85
C ALA A 345 -15.93 -6.37 -0.10
N LEU A 346 -15.61 -6.51 -1.40
CA LEU A 346 -16.04 -5.53 -2.41
C LEU A 346 -17.46 -5.79 -2.89
N GLU A 347 -17.86 -7.06 -2.97
CA GLU A 347 -19.15 -7.49 -3.48
C GLU A 347 -19.60 -8.78 -2.78
N VAL A 348 -20.88 -8.96 -2.60
CA VAL A 348 -21.45 -10.25 -2.22
C VAL A 348 -22.11 -10.83 -3.47
N LYS A 349 -21.52 -11.89 -4.00
CA LYS A 349 -22.07 -12.60 -5.13
C LYS A 349 -23.18 -13.51 -4.64
N THR A 350 -24.43 -13.07 -4.84
CA THR A 350 -25.61 -13.81 -4.39
C THR A 350 -25.84 -15.04 -5.26
N GLY A 351 -26.12 -16.16 -4.63
CA GLY A 351 -26.42 -17.40 -5.34
C GLY A 351 -25.27 -18.00 -6.15
N ALA A 352 -24.02 -17.76 -5.74
CA ALA A 352 -22.85 -18.31 -6.42
C ALA A 352 -22.81 -19.83 -6.33
N LEU A 353 -22.51 -20.50 -7.47
CA LEU A 353 -22.31 -21.95 -7.52
C LEU A 353 -20.87 -22.28 -7.15
N LEU A 354 -20.71 -23.06 -6.10
CA LEU A 354 -19.41 -23.40 -5.54
C LEU A 354 -19.09 -24.88 -5.80
N VAL A 355 -17.87 -25.11 -6.28
CA VAL A 355 -17.30 -26.46 -6.43
C VAL A 355 -15.90 -26.50 -5.85
N PRO A 356 -15.43 -27.66 -5.31
CA PRO A 356 -14.03 -27.79 -4.91
C PRO A 356 -13.08 -27.55 -6.09
N GLN A 357 -11.97 -26.86 -5.85
CA GLN A 357 -10.98 -26.57 -6.92
C GLN A 357 -10.49 -27.84 -7.60
N LYS A 358 -10.41 -28.95 -6.91
CA LYS A 358 -10.04 -30.28 -7.43
C LYS A 358 -10.99 -30.83 -8.49
N ALA A 359 -12.25 -30.35 -8.56
CA ALA A 359 -13.24 -30.76 -9.57
C ALA A 359 -13.04 -30.08 -10.92
N VAL A 360 -12.31 -28.97 -10.96
CA VAL A 360 -12.09 -28.16 -12.18
C VAL A 360 -10.77 -28.56 -12.80
N THR A 361 -10.81 -29.01 -14.05
CA THR A 361 -9.60 -29.38 -14.82
C THR A 361 -9.38 -28.36 -15.93
N GLU A 362 -8.18 -27.83 -16.02
CA GLU A 362 -7.77 -26.96 -17.12
C GLU A 362 -7.18 -27.80 -18.25
N LEU A 363 -7.72 -27.64 -19.44
CA LEU A 363 -7.23 -28.33 -20.64
C LEU A 363 -7.26 -27.36 -21.84
N GLN A 364 -6.11 -27.15 -22.47
CA GLN A 364 -5.95 -26.30 -23.67
C GLN A 364 -6.53 -24.88 -23.49
N GLY A 365 -6.33 -24.28 -22.32
CA GLY A 365 -6.82 -22.93 -22.01
C GLY A 365 -8.32 -22.83 -21.71
N GLY A 366 -9.04 -23.98 -21.66
CA GLY A 366 -10.43 -24.05 -21.25
C GLY A 366 -10.61 -24.83 -19.94
N PHE A 367 -11.60 -24.44 -19.14
CA PHE A 367 -11.92 -25.13 -17.87
C PHE A 367 -13.06 -26.10 -18.07
N ARG A 368 -12.93 -27.31 -17.53
CA ARG A 368 -13.90 -28.40 -17.65
C ARG A 368 -14.19 -29.03 -16.31
N VAL A 369 -15.41 -29.49 -16.14
CA VAL A 369 -15.87 -30.24 -14.96
C VAL A 369 -16.58 -31.51 -15.43
N ALA A 370 -16.32 -32.62 -14.75
CA ALA A 370 -17.03 -33.86 -14.97
C ALA A 370 -18.23 -33.92 -14.01
N VAL A 371 -19.43 -33.98 -14.57
CA VAL A 371 -20.71 -34.03 -13.86
C VAL A 371 -21.28 -35.43 -13.97
N VAL A 372 -21.81 -35.98 -12.89
CA VAL A 372 -22.54 -37.24 -12.90
C VAL A 372 -24.03 -36.95 -13.09
N GLY A 373 -24.60 -37.39 -14.20
CA GLY A 373 -26.00 -37.26 -14.51
C GLY A 373 -26.90 -38.22 -13.69
N PRO A 374 -28.23 -38.07 -13.78
CA PRO A 374 -29.20 -38.93 -13.08
C PRO A 374 -29.08 -40.41 -13.49
N ASP A 375 -28.60 -40.71 -14.71
CA ASP A 375 -28.38 -42.06 -15.23
C ASP A 375 -27.02 -42.65 -14.80
N SER A 376 -26.31 -42.06 -13.81
CA SER A 376 -24.94 -42.40 -13.40
C SER A 376 -23.92 -42.32 -14.55
N LYS A 377 -24.21 -41.55 -15.60
CA LYS A 377 -23.27 -41.30 -16.70
C LYS A 377 -22.52 -40.02 -16.52
N VAL A 378 -21.24 -40.04 -16.90
CA VAL A 378 -20.38 -38.87 -16.82
C VAL A 378 -20.60 -37.98 -18.03
N GLU A 379 -20.81 -36.70 -17.78
CA GLU A 379 -20.82 -35.63 -18.76
C GLU A 379 -19.66 -34.65 -18.48
N ILE A 380 -18.80 -34.43 -19.46
CA ILE A 380 -17.75 -33.44 -19.34
C ILE A 380 -18.24 -32.13 -19.96
N ARG A 381 -18.39 -31.11 -19.13
CA ARG A 381 -18.87 -29.78 -19.56
C ARG A 381 -17.76 -28.74 -19.46
N THR A 382 -17.74 -27.81 -20.42
CA THR A 382 -16.93 -26.60 -20.33
C THR A 382 -17.64 -25.63 -19.38
N VAL A 383 -16.88 -25.05 -18.47
CA VAL A 383 -17.36 -24.10 -17.46
C VAL A 383 -16.60 -22.80 -17.54
N GLU A 384 -17.24 -21.70 -17.15
CA GLU A 384 -16.60 -20.42 -16.94
C GLU A 384 -16.35 -20.24 -15.45
N PRO A 385 -15.08 -20.42 -14.98
CA PRO A 385 -14.78 -20.20 -13.59
C PRO A 385 -14.66 -18.71 -13.30
N GLY A 386 -15.19 -18.30 -12.15
CA GLY A 386 -15.03 -16.97 -11.58
C GLY A 386 -13.88 -16.91 -10.57
N GLU A 387 -14.13 -16.34 -9.40
CA GLU A 387 -13.13 -16.16 -8.36
C GLU A 387 -13.00 -17.40 -7.46
N LYS A 388 -11.80 -17.59 -6.90
CA LYS A 388 -11.53 -18.65 -5.94
C LYS A 388 -11.82 -18.16 -4.52
N VAL A 389 -12.47 -18.99 -3.72
CA VAL A 389 -12.86 -18.68 -2.35
C VAL A 389 -12.42 -19.83 -1.44
N GLY A 390 -11.32 -19.66 -0.74
CA GLY A 390 -10.71 -20.72 0.05
C GLY A 390 -10.36 -21.96 -0.78
N SER A 391 -10.87 -23.14 -0.42
CA SER A 391 -10.71 -24.39 -1.18
C SER A 391 -11.71 -24.57 -2.32
N LEU A 392 -12.68 -23.64 -2.45
CA LEU A 392 -13.74 -23.69 -3.45
C LEU A 392 -13.48 -22.73 -4.62
N TRP A 393 -14.16 -22.97 -5.73
CA TRP A 393 -14.13 -22.13 -6.92
C TRP A 393 -15.57 -21.77 -7.32
N ILE A 394 -15.82 -20.49 -7.55
CA ILE A 394 -17.10 -20.02 -8.07
C ILE A 394 -17.19 -20.39 -9.55
N ILE A 395 -18.32 -20.95 -9.98
CA ILE A 395 -18.58 -21.23 -11.39
C ILE A 395 -19.69 -20.30 -11.87
N ASP A 396 -19.35 -19.45 -12.83
CA ASP A 396 -20.28 -18.44 -13.35
C ASP A 396 -21.27 -19.04 -14.36
N LYS A 397 -20.79 -19.98 -15.19
CA LYS A 397 -21.63 -20.68 -16.19
C LYS A 397 -21.22 -22.13 -16.37
N GLY A 398 -22.18 -22.97 -16.73
CA GLY A 398 -21.96 -24.37 -17.11
C GLY A 398 -22.41 -25.41 -16.10
N LEU A 399 -22.82 -25.01 -14.89
CA LEU A 399 -23.34 -25.91 -13.85
C LEU A 399 -24.74 -25.47 -13.39
N LYS A 400 -25.43 -26.39 -12.74
CA LYS A 400 -26.75 -26.16 -12.07
C LYS A 400 -26.63 -26.56 -10.60
N VAL A 401 -27.51 -25.98 -9.80
CA VAL A 401 -27.60 -26.29 -8.36
C VAL A 401 -27.95 -27.76 -8.18
N GLY A 402 -27.23 -28.42 -7.26
CA GLY A 402 -27.50 -29.82 -6.88
C GLY A 402 -26.91 -30.88 -7.82
N GLU A 403 -26.25 -30.47 -8.93
CA GLU A 403 -25.49 -31.43 -9.76
C GLU A 403 -24.28 -31.98 -8.98
N SER A 404 -23.96 -33.26 -9.21
CA SER A 404 -22.82 -33.92 -8.57
C SER A 404 -21.56 -33.80 -9.45
N VAL A 405 -20.52 -33.15 -8.96
CA VAL A 405 -19.24 -33.01 -9.67
C VAL A 405 -18.21 -33.99 -9.13
N ILE A 406 -17.40 -34.54 -10.03
CA ILE A 406 -16.35 -35.49 -9.68
C ILE A 406 -15.12 -34.76 -9.16
N VAL A 407 -14.66 -35.09 -7.96
CA VAL A 407 -13.47 -34.50 -7.31
C VAL A 407 -12.25 -35.44 -7.27
N ALA A 408 -12.50 -36.75 -7.42
CA ALA A 408 -11.42 -37.75 -7.51
C ALA A 408 -11.84 -38.88 -8.47
N GLY A 409 -10.85 -39.44 -9.19
CA GLY A 409 -11.08 -40.48 -10.20
C GLY A 409 -11.34 -39.96 -11.62
N ILE A 410 -11.18 -38.67 -11.85
CA ILE A 410 -11.45 -38.02 -13.16
C ILE A 410 -10.59 -38.61 -14.29
N GLN A 411 -9.38 -39.13 -13.99
CA GLN A 411 -8.47 -39.72 -14.98
C GLN A 411 -9.01 -41.06 -15.54
N PHE A 412 -9.95 -41.70 -14.86
CA PHE A 412 -10.50 -43.00 -15.26
C PHE A 412 -11.83 -42.90 -15.99
N VAL A 413 -12.39 -41.69 -16.13
CA VAL A 413 -13.71 -41.50 -16.72
C VAL A 413 -13.63 -40.89 -18.11
N ARG A 414 -14.59 -41.31 -18.96
CA ARG A 414 -14.79 -40.76 -20.30
C ARG A 414 -16.25 -40.30 -20.47
N PRO A 415 -16.51 -39.34 -21.36
CA PRO A 415 -17.87 -38.90 -21.63
C PRO A 415 -18.79 -40.08 -21.95
N GLY A 416 -19.97 -40.15 -21.32
CA GLY A 416 -20.97 -41.19 -21.50
C GLY A 416 -20.70 -42.49 -20.70
N MET A 417 -19.65 -42.61 -19.96
CA MET A 417 -19.32 -43.79 -19.17
C MET A 417 -20.16 -43.86 -17.89
N SER A 418 -20.66 -45.04 -17.52
CA SER A 418 -21.33 -45.26 -16.25
C SER A 418 -20.30 -45.37 -15.12
N VAL A 419 -20.60 -44.69 -14.01
CA VAL A 419 -19.71 -44.63 -12.82
C VAL A 419 -20.51 -44.89 -11.55
N LYS A 420 -19.80 -45.40 -10.55
CA LYS A 420 -20.40 -45.53 -9.22
C LYS A 420 -19.96 -44.33 -8.40
N ALA A 421 -20.89 -43.39 -8.23
CA ALA A 421 -20.66 -42.20 -7.42
C ALA A 421 -20.62 -42.53 -5.92
N LYS A 422 -19.56 -42.14 -5.23
CA LYS A 422 -19.48 -42.12 -3.77
C LYS A 422 -19.36 -40.68 -3.31
N PRO A 423 -20.11 -40.25 -2.28
CA PRO A 423 -19.90 -38.89 -1.72
C PRO A 423 -18.46 -38.80 -1.18
N ALA A 424 -17.76 -37.76 -1.59
CA ALA A 424 -16.45 -37.44 -1.03
C ALA A 424 -16.63 -37.00 0.43
N PRO A 425 -15.69 -37.35 1.35
CA PRO A 425 -15.70 -36.79 2.69
C PRO A 425 -15.61 -35.27 2.61
N SER A 426 -16.46 -34.57 3.36
CA SER A 426 -16.44 -33.12 3.45
C SER A 426 -15.10 -32.68 4.06
N GLU A 427 -14.38 -31.76 3.44
CA GLU A 427 -13.09 -31.24 3.97
C GLU A 427 -13.25 -30.50 5.32
N ASP A 428 -14.48 -30.21 5.77
CA ASP A 428 -14.76 -29.61 7.08
C ASP A 428 -14.50 -30.56 8.26
N ASP A 429 -14.45 -31.88 8.06
CA ASP A 429 -14.17 -32.85 9.13
C ASP A 429 -12.66 -33.01 9.47
N GLY A 430 -11.78 -32.36 8.65
CA GLY A 430 -10.32 -32.45 8.85
C GLY A 430 -9.74 -31.43 9.83
N ALA A 431 -10.42 -30.31 10.06
CA ALA A 431 -9.88 -29.21 10.89
C ALA A 431 -10.04 -29.45 12.40
N SER A 432 -10.90 -30.39 12.82
CA SER A 432 -11.17 -30.66 14.24
C SER A 432 -10.32 -31.80 14.85
N ARG A 433 -9.38 -32.41 14.11
CA ARG A 433 -8.57 -33.56 14.60
C ARG A 433 -7.12 -33.26 14.97
N THR A 434 -6.67 -31.99 14.93
CA THR A 434 -5.27 -31.63 15.23
C THR A 434 -5.07 -30.82 16.51
N GLU A 435 -6.11 -30.68 17.36
CA GLU A 435 -5.93 -30.15 18.73
C GLU A 435 -6.08 -31.28 19.76
N GLY A 436 -5.08 -32.16 19.84
CA GLY A 436 -5.06 -33.24 20.82
C GLY A 436 -3.83 -34.13 20.74
N ARG A 437 -2.64 -33.48 20.87
CA ARG A 437 -1.43 -34.25 21.32
C ARG A 437 -0.38 -33.30 21.85
#